data_32a1e6aa0ae62132555e127cfaeb523c
#
_entry.id   32a1e6aa0ae62132555e127cfaeb523c
#
_cell.length_a   1.000
_cell.length_b   1.000
_cell.length_c   1.000
_cell.angle_alpha   90.00
_cell.angle_beta   90.00
_cell.angle_gamma   90.00
#
_symmetry.space_group_name_H-M   'P 1'
#
loop_
_entity.id
_entity.type
_entity.pdbx_description
1 polymer ?
#
loop_
_entity_poly.entity_id
_entity_poly.type
_entity_poly.pdbx_seq_one_letter_code
_entity_poly.pdbx_strand_id
1 'polypeptide(L)'
;MVSGAPGTGKSTIAGELGADLRFGVLSLDTVKEALADVLGLGDEDWSNRVGDAAAEVVFRLAAEFPDAVAEGWWRRARRDRAVTEFARAAEVFCHCDPALAASRVAARIGAGRHPIHRDVINPAGVGAAAHIASLAATVTPLALGGPLIEVDTGQPGAGAAAVAAVRAALG
;
A
#
# COMPACT_ATOMS: atom_id res chain seq x y z
N MET A 1 -0.95 9.08 5.20
CA MET A 1 -0.36 7.80 4.77
C MET A 1 -1.44 6.77 4.51
N VAL A 2 -1.36 5.99 3.42
CA VAL A 2 -2.33 4.92 3.11
C VAL A 2 -1.65 3.56 3.30
N SER A 3 -2.24 2.71 4.16
CA SER A 3 -1.72 1.40 4.55
C SER A 3 -2.76 0.29 4.37
N GLY A 4 -2.36 -0.96 4.49
CA GLY A 4 -3.23 -2.15 4.38
C GLY A 4 -2.56 -3.28 3.61
N ALA A 5 -3.18 -4.47 3.61
CA ALA A 5 -2.68 -5.66 2.92
C ALA A 5 -2.77 -5.55 1.38
N PRO A 6 -2.10 -6.42 0.62
CA PRO A 6 -2.35 -6.55 -0.81
C PRO A 6 -3.84 -6.83 -1.10
N GLY A 7 -4.40 -6.20 -2.15
CA GLY A 7 -5.80 -6.39 -2.55
C GLY A 7 -6.83 -5.55 -1.78
N THR A 8 -6.45 -4.85 -0.72
CA THR A 8 -7.38 -4.03 0.10
C THR A 8 -7.72 -2.66 -0.50
N GLY A 9 -7.42 -2.36 -1.75
CA GLY A 9 -7.85 -1.14 -2.42
C GLY A 9 -7.05 0.13 -2.08
N LYS A 10 -5.90 0.03 -1.42
CA LYS A 10 -5.04 1.16 -1.05
C LYS A 10 -4.79 2.16 -2.17
N SER A 11 -4.37 1.66 -3.35
CA SER A 11 -3.99 2.52 -4.48
C SER A 11 -5.18 3.32 -5.02
N THR A 12 -6.39 2.74 -4.97
CA THR A 12 -7.63 3.45 -5.33
C THR A 12 -7.89 4.58 -4.34
N ILE A 13 -7.87 4.28 -3.04
CA ILE A 13 -8.07 5.29 -1.98
C ILE A 13 -6.99 6.38 -2.05
N ALA A 14 -5.72 5.99 -2.25
CA ALA A 14 -4.62 6.95 -2.38
C ALA A 14 -4.81 7.88 -3.60
N GLY A 15 -5.26 7.34 -4.73
CA GLY A 15 -5.57 8.14 -5.92
C GLY A 15 -6.72 9.13 -5.69
N GLU A 16 -7.80 8.71 -5.03
CA GLU A 16 -8.93 9.58 -4.70
C GLU A 16 -8.53 10.69 -3.72
N LEU A 17 -7.75 10.34 -2.67
CA LEU A 17 -7.20 11.33 -1.73
C LEU A 17 -6.27 12.32 -2.44
N GLY A 18 -5.35 11.84 -3.29
CA GLY A 18 -4.44 12.69 -4.04
C GLY A 18 -5.19 13.67 -4.95
N ALA A 19 -6.20 13.19 -5.67
CA ALA A 19 -7.02 14.02 -6.55
C ALA A 19 -7.82 15.09 -5.79
N ASP A 20 -8.47 14.69 -4.69
CA ASP A 20 -9.34 15.57 -3.92
C ASP A 20 -8.57 16.62 -3.10
N LEU A 21 -7.47 16.20 -2.45
CA LEU A 21 -6.62 17.07 -1.64
C LEU A 21 -5.61 17.87 -2.51
N ARG A 22 -5.47 17.52 -3.78
CA ARG A 22 -4.43 18.03 -4.70
C ARG A 22 -3.02 17.73 -4.20
N PHE A 23 -2.84 16.57 -3.58
CA PHE A 23 -1.56 16.07 -3.10
C PHE A 23 -0.94 15.10 -4.11
N GLY A 24 0.39 15.09 -4.20
CA GLY A 24 1.11 14.06 -4.94
C GLY A 24 0.93 12.68 -4.28
N VAL A 25 0.80 11.62 -5.10
CA VAL A 25 0.75 10.24 -4.59
C VAL A 25 2.12 9.59 -4.77
N LEU A 26 2.73 9.20 -3.67
CA LEU A 26 3.99 8.48 -3.60
C LEU A 26 3.70 6.99 -3.39
N SER A 27 3.58 6.25 -4.49
CA SER A 27 3.28 4.81 -4.46
C SER A 27 4.54 3.98 -4.38
N LEU A 28 4.61 3.12 -3.35
CA LEU A 28 5.70 2.17 -3.16
C LEU A 28 5.82 1.20 -4.35
N ASP A 29 4.69 0.71 -4.86
CA ASP A 29 4.67 -0.22 -5.98
C ASP A 29 5.19 0.45 -7.26
N THR A 30 4.77 1.68 -7.57
CA THR A 30 5.25 2.44 -8.73
C THR A 30 6.75 2.66 -8.69
N VAL A 31 7.29 3.06 -7.53
CA VAL A 31 8.75 3.25 -7.39
C VAL A 31 9.49 1.91 -7.52
N LYS A 32 8.96 0.83 -6.93
CA LYS A 32 9.55 -0.50 -7.03
C LYS A 32 9.59 -0.99 -8.48
N GLU A 33 8.53 -0.80 -9.22
CA GLU A 33 8.42 -1.17 -10.65
C GLU A 33 9.42 -0.37 -11.49
N ALA A 34 9.46 0.95 -11.33
CA ALA A 34 10.40 1.81 -12.05
C ALA A 34 11.86 1.47 -11.77
N LEU A 35 12.20 1.13 -10.52
CA LEU A 35 13.54 0.64 -10.19
C LEU A 35 13.85 -0.69 -10.87
N ALA A 36 12.89 -1.61 -10.90
CA ALA A 36 13.07 -2.91 -11.54
C ALA A 36 13.21 -2.82 -13.07
N ASP A 37 12.52 -1.88 -13.71
CA ASP A 37 12.65 -1.61 -15.15
C ASP A 37 14.09 -1.22 -15.53
N VAL A 38 14.77 -0.49 -14.66
CA VAL A 38 16.15 -0.03 -14.89
C VAL A 38 17.18 -1.05 -14.42
N LEU A 39 16.96 -1.64 -13.23
CA LEU A 39 17.94 -2.52 -12.58
C LEU A 39 17.79 -4.00 -12.96
N GLY A 40 16.70 -4.35 -13.64
CA GLY A 40 16.37 -5.71 -14.02
C GLY A 40 15.62 -6.50 -12.94
N LEU A 41 15.19 -7.70 -13.35
CA LEU A 41 14.50 -8.66 -12.49
C LEU A 41 15.52 -9.63 -11.86
N GLY A 42 15.17 -10.22 -10.73
CA GLY A 42 15.99 -11.18 -10.02
C GLY A 42 15.17 -12.16 -9.19
N ASP A 43 15.83 -12.79 -8.24
CA ASP A 43 15.22 -13.69 -7.26
C ASP A 43 14.37 -12.97 -6.20
N GLU A 44 13.93 -13.68 -5.18
CA GLU A 44 13.13 -13.12 -4.09
C GLU A 44 13.93 -12.10 -3.26
N ASP A 45 15.18 -12.39 -2.98
CA ASP A 45 16.06 -11.48 -2.21
C ASP A 45 16.32 -10.20 -2.98
N TRP A 46 16.48 -10.28 -4.30
CA TRP A 46 16.56 -9.11 -5.17
C TRP A 46 15.28 -8.29 -5.12
N SER A 47 14.11 -8.91 -5.30
CA SER A 47 12.81 -8.25 -5.22
C SER A 47 12.60 -7.56 -3.87
N ASN A 48 13.06 -8.17 -2.77
CA ASN A 48 12.99 -7.58 -1.43
C ASN A 48 13.92 -6.36 -1.31
N ARG A 49 15.17 -6.45 -1.80
CA ARG A 49 16.11 -5.31 -1.81
C ARG A 49 15.58 -4.13 -2.63
N VAL A 50 15.05 -4.39 -3.83
CA VAL A 50 14.42 -3.34 -4.66
C VAL A 50 13.22 -2.73 -3.94
N GLY A 51 12.43 -3.55 -3.25
CA GLY A 51 11.32 -3.06 -2.42
C GLY A 51 11.79 -2.20 -1.23
N ASP A 52 12.94 -2.51 -0.62
CA ASP A 52 13.51 -1.70 0.46
C ASP A 52 14.06 -0.38 -0.06
N ALA A 53 14.72 -0.40 -1.23
CA ALA A 53 15.16 0.82 -1.91
C ALA A 53 13.98 1.71 -2.30
N ALA A 54 12.90 1.13 -2.83
CA ALA A 54 11.68 1.87 -3.14
C ALA A 54 11.06 2.53 -1.90
N ALA A 55 11.02 1.82 -0.77
CA ALA A 55 10.52 2.39 0.48
C ALA A 55 11.39 3.57 0.96
N GLU A 56 12.71 3.46 0.84
CA GLU A 56 13.64 4.54 1.17
C GLU A 56 13.37 5.78 0.32
N VAL A 57 13.15 5.62 -0.98
CA VAL A 57 12.79 6.72 -1.89
C VAL A 57 11.48 7.38 -1.45
N VAL A 58 10.44 6.57 -1.17
CA VAL A 58 9.14 7.09 -0.71
C VAL A 58 9.29 7.87 0.60
N PHE A 59 10.05 7.37 1.57
CA PHE A 59 10.29 8.07 2.84
C PHE A 59 10.98 9.42 2.64
N ARG A 60 12.03 9.47 1.83
CA ARG A 60 12.75 10.72 1.54
C ARG A 60 11.87 11.74 0.84
N LEU A 61 11.15 11.32 -0.19
CA LEU A 61 10.23 12.22 -0.91
C LEU A 61 9.11 12.72 0.00
N ALA A 62 8.54 11.86 0.85
CA ALA A 62 7.50 12.28 1.78
C ALA A 62 8.00 13.27 2.84
N ALA A 63 9.28 13.21 3.23
CA ALA A 63 9.89 14.19 4.11
C ALA A 63 10.08 15.56 3.42
N GLU A 64 10.35 15.56 2.11
CA GLU A 64 10.51 16.79 1.31
C GLU A 64 9.16 17.40 0.89
N PHE A 65 8.15 16.54 0.71
CA PHE A 65 6.81 16.94 0.26
C PHE A 65 5.77 16.62 1.34
N PRO A 66 5.58 17.49 2.35
CA PRO A 66 4.66 17.24 3.45
C PRO A 66 3.19 17.08 3.00
N ASP A 67 2.81 17.71 1.87
CA ASP A 67 1.51 17.58 1.25
C ASP A 67 1.51 16.44 0.23
N ALA A 68 1.74 15.23 0.70
CA ALA A 68 1.77 14.02 -0.12
C ALA A 68 0.97 12.87 0.50
N VAL A 69 0.48 11.98 -0.37
CA VAL A 69 -0.12 10.71 0.01
C VAL A 69 0.89 9.60 -0.22
N ALA A 70 1.55 9.14 0.84
CA ALA A 70 2.43 7.96 0.74
C ALA A 70 1.57 6.68 0.83
N GLU A 71 1.67 5.80 -0.18
CA GLU A 71 0.88 4.58 -0.29
C GLU A 71 1.77 3.35 -0.40
N GLY A 72 1.43 2.30 0.34
CA GLY A 72 2.13 1.04 0.23
C GLY A 72 1.71 -0.04 1.21
N TRP A 73 2.25 -1.23 1.00
CA TRP A 73 2.23 -2.29 1.99
C TRP A 73 3.52 -2.21 2.83
N TRP A 74 3.37 -1.66 4.02
CA TRP A 74 4.50 -1.41 4.93
C TRP A 74 4.77 -2.66 5.77
N ARG A 75 5.71 -3.49 5.33
CA ARG A 75 6.14 -4.68 6.06
C ARG A 75 6.72 -4.30 7.42
N ARG A 76 6.66 -5.24 8.37
CA ARG A 76 7.12 -5.04 9.76
C ARG A 76 8.53 -4.42 9.87
N ALA A 77 9.47 -4.83 9.02
CA ALA A 77 10.83 -4.28 9.00
C ALA A 77 10.90 -2.77 8.67
N ARG A 78 9.87 -2.21 8.03
CA ARG A 78 9.77 -0.79 7.67
C ARG A 78 8.86 -0.01 8.60
N ARG A 79 8.14 -0.70 9.49
CA ARG A 79 7.15 -0.11 10.38
C ARG A 79 7.77 0.93 11.30
N ASP A 80 8.85 0.57 11.99
CA ASP A 80 9.47 1.46 12.99
C ASP A 80 9.96 2.76 12.34
N ARG A 81 10.47 2.65 11.11
CA ARG A 81 10.85 3.83 10.35
C ARG A 81 9.62 4.62 9.90
N ALA A 82 8.57 3.98 9.40
CA ALA A 82 7.32 4.65 9.05
C ALA A 82 6.72 5.40 10.24
N VAL A 83 6.71 4.79 11.43
CA VAL A 83 6.23 5.43 12.66
C VAL A 83 7.06 6.67 13.01
N THR A 84 8.38 6.62 12.83
CA THR A 84 9.27 7.76 13.12
C THR A 84 9.08 8.88 12.10
N GLU A 85 9.12 8.57 10.83
CA GLU A 85 9.06 9.56 9.74
C GLU A 85 7.66 10.20 9.61
N PHE A 86 6.61 9.43 9.88
CA PHE A 86 5.22 9.87 9.72
C PHE A 86 4.46 10.04 11.05
N ALA A 87 5.17 10.28 12.15
CA ALA A 87 4.57 10.37 13.49
C ALA A 87 3.41 11.39 13.61
N ARG A 88 3.28 12.33 12.68
CA ARG A 88 2.22 13.35 12.64
C ARG A 88 1.23 13.15 11.48
N ALA A 89 1.43 12.13 10.67
CA ALA A 89 0.57 11.86 9.53
C ALA A 89 -0.76 11.22 9.96
N ALA A 90 -1.83 11.54 9.27
CA ALA A 90 -3.04 10.73 9.33
C ALA A 90 -2.78 9.39 8.64
N GLU A 91 -3.12 8.29 9.30
CA GLU A 91 -3.10 6.95 8.72
C GLU A 91 -4.50 6.58 8.20
N VAL A 92 -4.58 6.26 6.91
CA VAL A 92 -5.76 5.66 6.28
C VAL A 92 -5.49 4.17 6.11
N PHE A 93 -6.08 3.36 6.97
CA PHE A 93 -5.92 1.92 6.94
C PHE A 93 -7.04 1.28 6.10
N CYS A 94 -6.65 0.71 4.96
CA CYS A 94 -7.56 0.05 4.03
C CYS A 94 -7.69 -1.43 4.37
N HIS A 95 -8.90 -1.89 4.58
CA HIS A 95 -9.25 -3.29 4.76
C HIS A 95 -10.45 -3.69 3.89
N CYS A 96 -10.72 -4.96 3.75
CA CYS A 96 -11.92 -5.52 3.16
C CYS A 96 -12.01 -7.01 3.52
N ASP A 97 -13.09 -7.66 3.12
CA ASP A 97 -13.20 -9.12 3.23
C ASP A 97 -11.98 -9.83 2.62
N PRO A 98 -11.35 -10.80 3.31
CA PRO A 98 -10.16 -11.50 2.84
C PRO A 98 -10.32 -12.19 1.48
N ALA A 99 -11.50 -12.75 1.19
CA ALA A 99 -11.75 -13.38 -0.11
C ALA A 99 -11.84 -12.33 -1.23
N LEU A 100 -12.39 -11.16 -0.94
CA LEU A 100 -12.40 -10.03 -1.87
C LEU A 100 -10.98 -9.53 -2.15
N ALA A 101 -10.13 -9.41 -1.14
CA ALA A 101 -8.72 -9.04 -1.32
C ALA A 101 -8.00 -10.05 -2.22
N ALA A 102 -8.18 -11.36 -1.98
CA ALA A 102 -7.59 -12.42 -2.78
C ALA A 102 -8.08 -12.37 -4.24
N SER A 103 -9.37 -12.17 -4.48
CA SER A 103 -9.94 -12.07 -5.84
C SER A 103 -9.39 -10.88 -6.61
N ARG A 104 -9.23 -9.71 -5.96
CA ARG A 104 -8.63 -8.51 -6.55
C ARG A 104 -7.16 -8.71 -6.94
N VAL A 105 -6.39 -9.43 -6.11
CA VAL A 105 -5.00 -9.78 -6.44
C VAL A 105 -4.96 -10.72 -7.63
N ALA A 106 -5.78 -11.76 -7.66
CA ALA A 106 -5.86 -12.71 -8.77
C ALA A 106 -6.20 -12.01 -10.10
N ALA A 107 -7.16 -11.07 -10.07
CA ALA A 107 -7.52 -10.28 -11.27
C ALA A 107 -6.34 -9.43 -11.77
N ARG A 108 -5.55 -8.81 -10.87
CA ARG A 108 -4.36 -8.03 -11.26
C ARG A 108 -3.26 -8.89 -11.87
N ILE A 109 -3.05 -10.09 -11.33
CA ILE A 109 -2.10 -11.06 -11.91
C ILE A 109 -2.52 -11.41 -13.33
N GLY A 110 -3.80 -11.71 -13.55
CA GLY A 110 -4.36 -12.01 -14.87
C GLY A 110 -4.28 -10.83 -15.86
N ALA A 111 -4.26 -9.59 -15.36
CA ALA A 111 -4.10 -8.37 -16.16
C ALA A 111 -2.63 -8.00 -16.47
N GLY A 112 -1.66 -8.83 -16.11
CA GLY A 112 -0.24 -8.59 -16.43
C GLY A 112 0.49 -7.70 -15.40
N ARG A 113 0.27 -7.95 -14.10
CA ARG A 113 1.03 -7.27 -13.03
C ARG A 113 2.54 -7.41 -13.22
N HIS A 114 3.27 -6.34 -12.90
CA HIS A 114 4.72 -6.30 -13.07
C HIS A 114 5.44 -7.47 -12.38
N PRO A 115 6.37 -8.17 -13.07
CA PRO A 115 6.99 -9.40 -12.56
C PRO A 115 7.79 -9.23 -11.26
N ILE A 116 8.27 -8.03 -10.95
CA ILE A 116 9.03 -7.74 -9.72
C ILE A 116 8.23 -8.06 -8.43
N HIS A 117 6.91 -8.06 -8.49
CA HIS A 117 6.07 -8.38 -7.34
C HIS A 117 6.05 -9.87 -7.01
N ARG A 118 6.43 -10.74 -7.98
CA ARG A 118 6.51 -12.20 -7.84
C ARG A 118 5.19 -12.86 -7.39
N ASP A 119 4.08 -12.19 -7.58
CA ASP A 119 2.76 -12.66 -7.19
C ASP A 119 2.35 -13.97 -7.91
N VAL A 120 3.01 -14.25 -9.03
CA VAL A 120 2.77 -15.47 -9.87
C VAL A 120 3.61 -16.66 -9.41
N ILE A 121 4.65 -16.45 -8.60
CA ILE A 121 5.61 -17.49 -8.26
C ILE A 121 5.32 -18.04 -6.88
N ASN A 122 4.17 -18.72 -6.75
CA ASN A 122 4.01 -19.70 -5.69
C ASN A 122 3.92 -21.09 -6.35
N PRO A 123 5.02 -21.89 -6.30
CA PRO A 123 5.02 -23.22 -6.91
C PRO A 123 3.96 -24.17 -6.33
N ALA A 124 3.38 -23.84 -5.21
CA ALA A 124 2.36 -24.64 -4.54
C ALA A 124 0.92 -24.45 -5.07
N GLY A 125 0.67 -23.53 -6.04
CA GLY A 125 -0.60 -23.39 -6.77
C GLY A 125 -1.88 -23.14 -5.95
N VAL A 126 -1.92 -23.60 -4.73
CA VAL A 126 -3.05 -23.52 -3.78
C VAL A 126 -2.89 -22.39 -2.78
N GLY A 127 -1.67 -21.85 -2.67
CA GLY A 127 -1.29 -20.96 -1.58
C GLY A 127 -1.54 -19.48 -1.79
N ALA A 128 -1.58 -18.97 -3.04
CA ALA A 128 -1.56 -17.52 -3.27
C ALA A 128 -2.83 -16.82 -2.74
N ALA A 129 -4.01 -17.33 -3.06
CA ALA A 129 -5.27 -16.77 -2.56
C ALA A 129 -5.39 -16.89 -1.04
N ALA A 130 -5.05 -18.06 -0.48
CA ALA A 130 -5.06 -18.29 0.96
C ALA A 130 -4.03 -17.40 1.68
N HIS A 131 -2.84 -17.22 1.10
CA HIS A 131 -1.82 -16.32 1.65
C HIS A 131 -2.30 -14.85 1.65
N ILE A 132 -2.88 -14.37 0.55
CA ILE A 132 -3.43 -13.01 0.48
C ILE A 132 -4.59 -12.84 1.46
N ALA A 133 -5.48 -13.81 1.56
CA ALA A 133 -6.57 -13.80 2.52
C ALA A 133 -6.04 -13.75 3.97
N SER A 134 -5.02 -14.54 4.29
CA SER A 134 -4.36 -14.51 5.60
C SER A 134 -3.73 -13.15 5.89
N LEU A 135 -3.03 -12.55 4.91
CA LEU A 135 -2.48 -11.19 5.06
C LEU A 135 -3.58 -10.16 5.31
N ALA A 136 -4.67 -10.21 4.54
CA ALA A 136 -5.79 -9.29 4.69
C ALA A 136 -6.47 -9.42 6.06
N ALA A 137 -6.48 -10.62 6.64
CA ALA A 137 -7.04 -10.88 7.97
C ALA A 137 -6.12 -10.51 9.12
N THR A 138 -4.80 -10.42 8.90
CA THR A 138 -3.81 -10.28 9.99
C THR A 138 -3.05 -8.96 10.00
N VAL A 139 -3.03 -8.23 8.88
CA VAL A 139 -2.39 -6.92 8.81
C VAL A 139 -3.21 -5.91 9.61
N THR A 140 -2.54 -5.19 10.48
CA THR A 140 -3.11 -4.16 11.35
C THR A 140 -2.57 -2.78 11.01
N PRO A 141 -3.22 -1.69 11.46
CA PRO A 141 -2.68 -0.34 11.34
C PRO A 141 -1.26 -0.21 11.87
N LEU A 142 -0.52 0.75 11.33
CA LEU A 142 0.86 1.04 11.73
C LEU A 142 0.94 1.72 13.10
N ALA A 143 -0.13 2.39 13.52
CA ALA A 143 -0.21 3.20 14.72
C ALA A 143 0.84 4.33 14.73
N LEU A 144 0.75 5.23 13.74
CA LEU A 144 1.69 6.34 13.53
C LEU A 144 1.66 7.42 14.63
N GLY A 145 0.65 7.41 15.51
CA GLY A 145 0.49 8.44 16.56
C GLY A 145 -0.38 9.63 16.13
N GLY A 146 -0.63 9.81 14.85
CA GLY A 146 -1.63 10.74 14.30
C GLY A 146 -3.03 10.11 14.19
N PRO A 147 -3.99 10.81 13.55
CA PRO A 147 -5.32 10.28 13.32
C PRO A 147 -5.31 8.96 12.55
N LEU A 148 -6.08 7.97 13.02
CA LEU A 148 -6.33 6.71 12.32
C LEU A 148 -7.72 6.73 11.71
N ILE A 149 -7.80 6.46 10.41
CA ILE A 149 -9.03 6.37 9.63
C ILE A 149 -9.08 4.97 9.02
N GLU A 150 -9.98 4.14 9.52
CA GLU A 150 -10.20 2.80 8.98
C GLU A 150 -11.22 2.85 7.85
N VAL A 151 -10.88 2.21 6.71
CA VAL A 151 -11.69 2.24 5.50
C VAL A 151 -11.98 0.82 5.02
N ASP A 152 -13.23 0.39 5.14
CA ASP A 152 -13.69 -0.84 4.49
C ASP A 152 -13.93 -0.58 2.99
N THR A 153 -12.98 -0.95 2.18
CA THR A 153 -13.02 -0.77 0.73
C THR A 153 -13.93 -1.76 0.00
N GLY A 154 -14.59 -2.65 0.72
CA GLY A 154 -15.68 -3.48 0.20
C GLY A 154 -17.00 -2.72 0.12
N GLN A 155 -17.12 -1.60 0.80
CA GLN A 155 -18.35 -0.81 0.84
C GLN A 155 -18.44 0.19 -0.32
N PRO A 156 -19.62 0.38 -0.89
CA PRO A 156 -19.85 1.47 -1.85
C PRO A 156 -19.54 2.84 -1.23
N GLY A 157 -18.87 3.71 -1.98
CA GLY A 157 -18.55 5.07 -1.52
C GLY A 157 -17.40 5.15 -0.53
N ALA A 158 -16.65 4.07 -0.30
CA ALA A 158 -15.51 4.03 0.62
C ALA A 158 -14.49 5.16 0.37
N GLY A 159 -14.21 5.50 -0.89
CA GLY A 159 -13.28 6.56 -1.24
C GLY A 159 -13.78 7.95 -0.82
N ALA A 160 -15.02 8.28 -1.13
CA ALA A 160 -15.62 9.55 -0.70
C ALA A 160 -15.66 9.69 0.83
N ALA A 161 -15.98 8.59 1.53
CA ALA A 161 -15.96 8.56 3.00
C ALA A 161 -14.53 8.77 3.54
N ALA A 162 -13.52 8.13 2.95
CA ALA A 162 -12.11 8.31 3.31
C ALA A 162 -11.66 9.75 3.12
N VAL A 163 -11.99 10.37 1.98
CA VAL A 163 -11.68 11.78 1.69
C VAL A 163 -12.31 12.70 2.73
N ALA A 164 -13.59 12.53 3.04
CA ALA A 164 -14.28 13.35 4.04
C ALA A 164 -13.64 13.22 5.42
N ALA A 165 -13.30 11.99 5.83
CA ALA A 165 -12.67 11.72 7.12
C ALA A 165 -11.25 12.32 7.21
N VAL A 166 -10.45 12.22 6.14
CA VAL A 166 -9.11 12.83 6.09
C VAL A 166 -9.20 14.35 6.15
N ARG A 167 -10.12 14.98 5.41
CA ARG A 167 -10.33 16.45 5.49
C ARG A 167 -10.68 16.90 6.91
N ALA A 168 -11.56 16.17 7.57
CA ALA A 168 -11.94 16.49 8.95
C ALA A 168 -10.77 16.29 9.94
N ALA A 169 -9.87 15.37 9.68
CA ALA A 169 -8.71 15.10 10.53
C ALA A 169 -7.55 16.08 10.31
N LEU A 170 -7.46 16.71 9.14
CA LEU A 170 -6.44 17.71 8.82
C LEU A 170 -6.84 19.14 9.21
N GLY A 171 -8.12 19.36 9.55
CA GLY A 171 -8.65 20.62 10.08
C GLY A 171 -8.95 21.66 9.06
#